data_917b6758f1a296b2acac0877d18ccccb
#
_entry.id   917b6758f1a296b2acac0877d18ccccb
#
_cell.length_a   1.000
_cell.length_b   1.000
_cell.length_c   1.000
_cell.angle_alpha   90.00
_cell.angle_beta   90.00
_cell.angle_gamma   90.00
#
_symmetry.space_group_name_H-M   'P 1'
#
loop_
_entity.id
_entity.type
_entity.pdbx_description
1 polymer ?
#
loop_
_entity_poly.entity_id
_entity_poly.type
_entity_poly.pdbx_seq_one_letter_code
_entity_poly.pdbx_strand_id
1 'polypeptide(L)'
;FREEYGLNEEAADKLTSTKEVADFFEDVAAAFDADIAATWVADELLGELNYRDMQIIDVSDRFDEIERLVELVATDEITVKNARETVLRRMLDEDESPEEVVEAEGLGKAGGDEVQVAVAEAIDENPDAVSDYHDGDDGAINFLVGQVMQKTGGSADPGDVNQLLREELEG
;
A
#
# COMPACT_ATOMS: atom_id res chain seq x y z
N PHE A 1 6.19 9.37 24.09
CA PHE A 1 6.03 9.18 22.64
C PHE A 1 7.31 9.49 21.86
N ARG A 2 7.88 10.72 21.96
CA ARG A 2 9.09 11.07 21.19
C ARG A 2 10.29 10.18 21.49
N GLU A 3 10.61 9.97 22.77
CA GLU A 3 11.77 9.16 23.18
C GLU A 3 11.46 7.65 23.15
N GLU A 4 10.24 7.27 23.43
CA GLU A 4 9.80 5.88 23.50
C GLU A 4 9.66 5.23 22.11
N TYR A 5 9.06 5.96 21.17
CA TYR A 5 8.79 5.49 19.80
C TYR A 5 9.68 6.13 18.72
N GLY A 6 10.63 6.97 19.11
CA GLY A 6 11.55 7.64 18.17
C GLY A 6 10.90 8.68 17.26
N LEU A 7 9.71 9.17 17.59
CA LEU A 7 8.90 10.05 16.74
C LEU A 7 9.43 11.48 16.69
N ASN A 8 9.23 12.14 15.55
CA ASN A 8 9.44 13.57 15.42
C ASN A 8 8.39 14.37 16.23
N GLU A 9 8.63 15.66 16.41
CA GLU A 9 7.76 16.52 17.23
C GLU A 9 6.34 16.63 16.67
N GLU A 10 6.20 16.79 15.37
CA GLU A 10 4.90 16.92 14.69
C GLU A 10 4.03 15.65 14.84
N ALA A 11 4.62 14.47 14.61
CA ALA A 11 3.91 13.21 14.79
C ALA A 11 3.53 12.99 16.26
N ALA A 12 4.43 13.27 17.20
CA ALA A 12 4.14 13.15 18.62
C ALA A 12 3.00 14.09 19.06
N ASP A 13 2.97 15.32 18.57
CA ASP A 13 1.90 16.29 18.87
C ASP A 13 0.54 15.82 18.31
N LYS A 14 0.51 15.31 17.09
CA LYS A 14 -0.71 14.73 16.50
C LYS A 14 -1.21 13.53 17.30
N LEU A 15 -0.32 12.60 17.62
CA LEU A 15 -0.64 11.36 18.33
C LEU A 15 -1.00 11.56 19.80
N THR A 16 -0.64 12.69 20.40
CA THR A 16 -1.00 13.04 21.77
C THR A 16 -2.08 14.13 21.85
N SER A 17 -2.69 14.47 20.71
CA SER A 17 -3.72 15.52 20.63
C SER A 17 -4.95 15.23 21.48
N THR A 18 -5.33 13.99 21.59
CA THR A 18 -6.37 13.50 22.52
C THR A 18 -5.96 12.16 23.12
N LYS A 19 -6.61 11.77 24.23
CA LYS A 19 -6.34 10.48 24.87
C LYS A 19 -6.70 9.32 23.94
N GLU A 20 -7.81 9.43 23.24
CA GLU A 20 -8.33 8.42 22.33
C GLU A 20 -7.35 8.16 21.15
N VAL A 21 -6.73 9.21 20.62
CA VAL A 21 -5.68 9.08 19.58
C VAL A 21 -4.45 8.39 20.14
N ALA A 22 -4.01 8.78 21.34
CA ALA A 22 -2.84 8.19 21.98
C ALA A 22 -3.06 6.71 22.30
N ASP A 23 -4.20 6.36 22.89
CA ASP A 23 -4.55 4.96 23.22
C ASP A 23 -4.59 4.11 21.94
N PHE A 24 -5.26 4.56 20.87
CA PHE A 24 -5.30 3.83 19.59
C PHE A 24 -3.93 3.69 18.95
N PHE A 25 -3.10 4.73 18.95
CA PHE A 25 -1.73 4.64 18.46
C PHE A 25 -0.92 3.59 19.24
N GLU A 26 -1.04 3.56 20.56
CA GLU A 26 -0.32 2.58 21.40
C GLU A 26 -0.76 1.14 21.08
N ASP A 27 -2.05 0.91 20.82
CA ASP A 27 -2.56 -0.40 20.40
C ASP A 27 -1.97 -0.83 19.06
N VAL A 28 -1.98 0.05 18.06
CA VAL A 28 -1.37 -0.20 16.74
C VAL A 28 0.15 -0.40 16.84
N ALA A 29 0.86 0.42 17.63
CA ALA A 29 2.30 0.31 17.83
C ALA A 29 2.72 -0.93 18.63
N ALA A 30 1.81 -1.53 19.40
CA ALA A 30 2.05 -2.80 20.07
C ALA A 30 1.95 -4.00 19.11
N ALA A 31 1.18 -3.87 18.04
CA ALA A 31 0.98 -4.91 17.03
C ALA A 31 1.96 -4.79 15.84
N PHE A 32 2.39 -3.57 15.51
CA PHE A 32 3.22 -3.26 14.34
C PHE A 32 4.41 -2.40 14.72
N ASP A 33 5.27 -2.11 13.73
CA ASP A 33 6.39 -1.18 13.91
C ASP A 33 5.87 0.24 14.20
N ALA A 34 6.52 0.95 15.14
CA ALA A 34 6.11 2.28 15.57
C ALA A 34 6.11 3.33 14.44
N ASP A 35 7.00 3.21 13.46
CA ASP A 35 7.03 4.10 12.30
C ASP A 35 5.81 3.86 11.39
N ILE A 36 5.42 2.61 11.19
CA ILE A 36 4.20 2.24 10.45
C ILE A 36 2.97 2.76 11.19
N ALA A 37 2.87 2.49 12.49
CA ALA A 37 1.77 2.95 13.32
C ALA A 37 1.65 4.48 13.31
N ALA A 38 2.76 5.21 13.44
CA ALA A 38 2.77 6.66 13.43
C ALA A 38 2.29 7.22 12.08
N THR A 39 2.79 6.69 10.97
CA THR A 39 2.36 7.11 9.62
C THR A 39 0.86 6.89 9.43
N TRP A 40 0.38 5.69 9.76
CA TRP A 40 -1.02 5.34 9.55
C TRP A 40 -1.98 6.11 10.45
N VAL A 41 -1.64 6.28 11.73
CA VAL A 41 -2.52 7.00 12.67
C VAL A 41 -2.41 8.51 12.49
N ALA A 42 -1.18 9.08 12.52
CA ALA A 42 -0.98 10.53 12.51
C ALA A 42 -1.21 11.19 11.15
N ASP A 43 -0.82 10.54 10.06
CA ASP A 43 -0.87 11.16 8.74
C ASP A 43 -2.06 10.66 7.92
N GLU A 44 -2.27 9.35 7.82
CA GLU A 44 -3.32 8.81 6.97
C GLU A 44 -4.70 8.89 7.63
N LEU A 45 -4.90 8.25 8.80
CA LEU A 45 -6.21 8.20 9.47
C LEU A 45 -6.67 9.59 9.92
N LEU A 46 -5.87 10.29 10.72
CA LEU A 46 -6.24 11.63 11.19
C LEU A 46 -6.39 12.63 10.05
N GLY A 47 -5.62 12.48 8.96
CA GLY A 47 -5.77 13.29 7.75
C GLY A 47 -7.13 13.09 7.08
N GLU A 48 -7.56 11.85 6.88
CA GLU A 48 -8.87 11.53 6.28
C GLU A 48 -10.05 11.88 7.21
N LEU A 49 -9.90 11.71 8.53
CA LEU A 49 -10.90 12.14 9.50
C LEU A 49 -11.06 13.67 9.51
N ASN A 50 -9.96 14.42 9.54
CA ASN A 50 -9.99 15.88 9.46
C ASN A 50 -10.63 16.39 8.18
N TYR A 51 -10.39 15.73 7.05
CA TYR A 51 -11.02 16.08 5.78
C TYR A 51 -12.55 15.96 5.82
N ARG A 52 -13.07 15.04 6.66
CA ARG A 52 -14.50 14.76 6.85
C ARG A 52 -15.13 15.48 8.06
N ASP A 53 -14.40 16.35 8.73
CA ASP A 53 -14.81 16.96 10.00
C ASP A 53 -15.18 15.92 11.09
N MET A 54 -14.52 14.74 11.06
CA MET A 54 -14.70 13.65 12.02
C MET A 54 -13.58 13.65 13.06
N GLN A 55 -13.87 13.09 14.22
CA GLN A 55 -12.90 12.81 15.28
C GLN A 55 -12.64 11.31 15.39
N ILE A 56 -11.52 10.93 16.01
CA ILE A 56 -11.19 9.51 16.17
C ILE A 56 -12.23 8.73 16.96
N ILE A 57 -12.92 9.39 17.87
CA ILE A 57 -14.00 8.77 18.65
C ILE A 57 -15.18 8.34 17.78
N ASP A 58 -15.40 9.01 16.65
CA ASP A 58 -16.50 8.70 15.72
C ASP A 58 -16.29 7.37 14.99
N VAL A 59 -15.04 6.88 14.95
CA VAL A 59 -14.66 5.61 14.34
C VAL A 59 -14.14 4.59 15.37
N SER A 60 -14.38 4.82 16.64
CA SER A 60 -13.87 3.96 17.72
C SER A 60 -14.43 2.54 17.70
N ASP A 61 -15.61 2.34 17.18
CA ASP A 61 -16.25 1.04 16.97
C ASP A 61 -15.64 0.24 15.80
N ARG A 62 -14.76 0.87 15.02
CA ARG A 62 -14.10 0.30 13.86
C ARG A 62 -12.56 0.22 13.98
N PHE A 63 -12.02 0.39 15.17
CA PHE A 63 -10.57 0.32 15.40
C PHE A 63 -9.98 -1.01 14.95
N ASP A 64 -10.66 -2.13 15.22
CA ASP A 64 -10.22 -3.47 14.80
C ASP A 64 -10.10 -3.57 13.27
N GLU A 65 -11.01 -2.94 12.52
CA GLU A 65 -10.96 -2.91 11.05
C GLU A 65 -9.83 -2.01 10.52
N ILE A 66 -9.57 -0.89 11.20
CA ILE A 66 -8.47 0.01 10.86
C ILE A 66 -7.12 -0.67 11.14
N GLU A 67 -6.98 -1.37 12.27
CA GLU A 67 -5.81 -2.21 12.56
C GLU A 67 -5.63 -3.30 11.49
N ARG A 68 -6.71 -3.93 11.06
CA ARG A 68 -6.67 -4.93 9.98
C ARG A 68 -6.19 -4.34 8.67
N LEU A 69 -6.58 -3.11 8.34
CA LEU A 69 -6.05 -2.39 7.17
C LEU A 69 -4.54 -2.18 7.27
N VAL A 70 -4.05 -1.75 8.44
CA VAL A 70 -2.61 -1.58 8.69
C VAL A 70 -1.88 -2.93 8.57
N GLU A 71 -2.47 -4.02 9.07
CA GLU A 71 -1.92 -5.37 8.93
C GLU A 71 -1.78 -5.78 7.45
N LEU A 72 -2.79 -5.55 6.61
CA LEU A 72 -2.74 -5.86 5.18
C LEU A 72 -1.60 -5.14 4.46
N VAL A 73 -1.27 -3.92 4.89
CA VAL A 73 -0.10 -3.18 4.38
C VAL A 73 1.20 -3.71 4.96
N ALA A 74 1.25 -3.97 6.27
CA ALA A 74 2.44 -4.45 6.96
C ALA A 74 2.86 -5.86 6.50
N THR A 75 1.89 -6.71 6.12
CA THR A 75 2.12 -8.05 5.55
C THR A 75 2.31 -8.03 4.04
N ASP A 76 2.28 -6.85 3.43
CA ASP A 76 2.50 -6.66 2.01
C ASP A 76 1.40 -7.28 1.11
N GLU A 77 0.20 -7.48 1.66
CA GLU A 77 -0.96 -7.99 0.93
C GLU A 77 -1.58 -6.95 -0.01
N ILE A 78 -1.51 -5.66 0.36
CA ILE A 78 -1.92 -4.52 -0.48
C ILE A 78 -0.84 -3.43 -0.48
N THR A 79 -0.85 -2.55 -1.48
CA THR A 79 0.06 -1.40 -1.53
C THR A 79 -0.42 -0.30 -0.59
N VAL A 80 0.51 0.50 -0.03
CA VAL A 80 0.19 1.68 0.78
C VAL A 80 -0.74 2.63 0.03
N LYS A 81 -0.52 2.82 -1.27
CA LYS A 81 -1.36 3.67 -2.11
C LYS A 81 -2.81 3.19 -2.16
N ASN A 82 -3.03 1.91 -2.44
CA ASN A 82 -4.38 1.33 -2.50
C ASN A 82 -5.07 1.36 -1.14
N ALA A 83 -4.32 1.07 -0.07
CA ALA A 83 -4.84 1.14 1.29
C ALA A 83 -5.33 2.56 1.65
N ARG A 84 -4.55 3.58 1.33
CA ARG A 84 -4.87 4.97 1.61
C ARG A 84 -5.97 5.54 0.72
N GLU A 85 -5.79 5.44 -0.61
CA GLU A 85 -6.64 6.15 -1.58
C GLU A 85 -7.97 5.45 -1.86
N THR A 86 -8.04 4.15 -1.61
CA THR A 86 -9.24 3.35 -1.90
C THR A 86 -9.83 2.74 -0.63
N VAL A 87 -9.07 1.88 0.06
CA VAL A 87 -9.64 1.09 1.17
C VAL A 87 -10.06 1.96 2.35
N LEU A 88 -9.16 2.80 2.87
CA LEU A 88 -9.46 3.67 4.02
C LEU A 88 -10.63 4.61 3.73
N ARG A 89 -10.68 5.19 2.53
CA ARG A 89 -11.77 6.09 2.13
C ARG A 89 -13.11 5.40 2.05
N ARG A 90 -13.18 4.22 1.44
CA ARG A 90 -14.41 3.44 1.38
C ARG A 90 -14.86 2.94 2.74
N MET A 91 -13.93 2.54 3.59
CA MET A 91 -14.25 2.19 4.98
C MET A 91 -14.94 3.34 5.70
N LEU A 92 -14.46 4.59 5.53
CA LEU A 92 -15.01 5.77 6.18
C LEU A 92 -16.29 6.29 5.53
N ASP A 93 -16.44 6.14 4.21
CA ASP A 93 -17.57 6.71 3.45
C ASP A 93 -18.73 5.72 3.25
N GLU A 94 -18.45 4.42 3.13
CA GLU A 94 -19.40 3.39 2.74
C GLU A 94 -19.62 2.29 3.80
N ASP A 95 -18.93 2.39 4.94
CA ASP A 95 -19.04 1.44 6.06
C ASP A 95 -18.68 -0.01 5.70
N GLU A 96 -17.75 -0.20 4.76
CA GLU A 96 -17.25 -1.49 4.33
C GLU A 96 -16.02 -1.91 5.15
N SER A 97 -15.81 -3.23 5.31
CA SER A 97 -14.57 -3.74 5.91
C SER A 97 -13.39 -3.66 4.93
N PRO A 98 -12.12 -3.64 5.41
CA PRO A 98 -10.97 -3.60 4.50
C PRO A 98 -10.92 -4.80 3.57
N GLU A 99 -11.28 -6.01 4.02
CA GLU A 99 -11.33 -7.21 3.21
C GLU A 99 -12.37 -7.12 2.09
N GLU A 100 -13.56 -6.62 2.40
CA GLU A 100 -14.63 -6.42 1.40
C GLU A 100 -14.19 -5.48 0.29
N VAL A 101 -13.54 -4.38 0.63
CA VAL A 101 -13.02 -3.42 -0.37
C VAL A 101 -11.89 -4.04 -1.20
N VAL A 102 -10.95 -4.73 -0.55
CA VAL A 102 -9.82 -5.38 -1.25
C VAL A 102 -10.33 -6.42 -2.25
N GLU A 103 -11.32 -7.23 -1.86
CA GLU A 103 -11.92 -8.25 -2.74
C GLU A 103 -12.72 -7.60 -3.88
N ALA A 104 -13.58 -6.63 -3.57
CA ALA A 104 -14.45 -5.97 -4.54
C ALA A 104 -13.66 -5.21 -5.61
N GLU A 105 -12.56 -4.55 -5.23
CA GLU A 105 -11.72 -3.75 -6.13
C GLU A 105 -10.51 -4.54 -6.70
N GLY A 106 -10.29 -5.79 -6.27
CA GLY A 106 -9.18 -6.61 -6.72
C GLY A 106 -7.81 -6.01 -6.34
N LEU A 107 -7.69 -5.44 -5.13
CA LEU A 107 -6.51 -4.69 -4.70
C LEU A 107 -5.42 -5.56 -4.05
N GLY A 108 -5.70 -6.84 -3.80
CA GLY A 108 -4.69 -7.78 -3.33
C GLY A 108 -3.46 -7.75 -4.24
N LYS A 109 -2.25 -7.80 -3.69
CA LYS A 109 -1.04 -7.91 -4.51
C LYS A 109 -1.12 -9.17 -5.35
N ALA A 110 -0.78 -9.03 -6.63
CA ALA A 110 -0.70 -10.16 -7.54
C ALA A 110 0.28 -11.19 -7.00
N GLY A 111 -0.15 -12.45 -6.91
CA GLY A 111 0.74 -13.56 -6.56
C GLY A 111 1.87 -13.72 -7.59
N GLY A 112 2.96 -14.40 -7.21
CA GLY A 112 4.10 -14.60 -8.10
C GLY A 112 3.72 -15.17 -9.47
N ASP A 113 2.76 -16.09 -9.53
CA ASP A 113 2.28 -16.69 -10.77
C ASP A 113 1.57 -15.67 -11.67
N GLU A 114 0.75 -14.78 -11.11
CA GLU A 114 0.05 -13.72 -11.86
C GLU A 114 1.03 -12.70 -12.43
N VAL A 115 2.05 -12.34 -11.65
CA VAL A 115 3.13 -11.45 -12.12
C VAL A 115 3.93 -12.10 -13.24
N GLN A 116 4.27 -13.38 -13.13
CA GLN A 116 4.98 -14.12 -14.18
C GLN A 116 4.17 -14.20 -15.47
N VAL A 117 2.88 -14.45 -15.40
CA VAL A 117 1.98 -14.42 -16.57
C VAL A 117 1.97 -13.03 -17.21
N ALA A 118 1.82 -11.97 -16.40
CA ALA A 118 1.83 -10.60 -16.90
C ALA A 118 3.17 -10.20 -17.54
N VAL A 119 4.30 -10.68 -17.00
CA VAL A 119 5.65 -10.50 -17.57
C VAL A 119 5.74 -11.20 -18.93
N ALA A 120 5.35 -12.47 -19.04
CA ALA A 120 5.38 -13.22 -20.29
C ALA A 120 4.50 -12.57 -21.37
N GLU A 121 3.30 -12.14 -21.02
CA GLU A 121 2.41 -11.42 -21.94
C GLU A 121 2.99 -10.07 -22.38
N ALA A 122 3.58 -9.30 -21.46
CA ALA A 122 4.20 -8.01 -21.80
C ALA A 122 5.36 -8.18 -22.80
N ILE A 123 6.15 -9.24 -22.66
CA ILE A 123 7.23 -9.59 -23.59
C ILE A 123 6.66 -9.99 -24.96
N ASP A 124 5.67 -10.87 -24.97
CA ASP A 124 5.04 -11.38 -26.21
C ASP A 124 4.34 -10.28 -27.02
N GLU A 125 3.69 -9.34 -26.33
CA GLU A 125 2.93 -8.25 -26.95
C GLU A 125 3.81 -7.09 -27.43
N ASN A 126 5.07 -6.99 -26.95
CA ASN A 126 5.97 -5.88 -27.21
C ASN A 126 7.35 -6.35 -27.76
N PRO A 127 7.40 -7.06 -28.89
CA PRO A 127 8.65 -7.59 -29.44
C PRO A 127 9.66 -6.49 -29.82
N ASP A 128 9.20 -5.29 -30.17
CA ASP A 128 10.07 -4.16 -30.49
C ASP A 128 10.81 -3.67 -29.23
N ALA A 129 10.13 -3.56 -28.09
CA ALA A 129 10.75 -3.20 -26.83
C ALA A 129 11.77 -4.26 -26.35
N VAL A 130 11.50 -5.54 -26.59
CA VAL A 130 12.42 -6.63 -26.31
C VAL A 130 13.68 -6.50 -27.18
N SER A 131 13.51 -6.20 -28.45
CA SER A 131 14.63 -5.98 -29.38
C SER A 131 15.48 -4.77 -28.97
N ASP A 132 14.84 -3.66 -28.61
CA ASP A 132 15.51 -2.45 -28.14
C ASP A 132 16.32 -2.71 -26.87
N TYR A 133 15.80 -3.51 -25.95
CA TYR A 133 16.53 -3.93 -24.75
C TYR A 133 17.77 -4.76 -25.09
N HIS A 134 17.67 -5.72 -26.01
CA HIS A 134 18.80 -6.52 -26.46
C HIS A 134 19.86 -5.70 -27.25
N ASP A 135 19.42 -4.61 -27.88
CA ASP A 135 20.31 -3.65 -28.55
C ASP A 135 21.00 -2.68 -27.57
N GLY A 136 20.68 -2.76 -26.28
CA GLY A 136 21.31 -1.99 -25.21
C GLY A 136 20.52 -0.77 -24.71
N ASP A 137 19.25 -0.65 -25.10
CA ASP A 137 18.37 0.40 -24.57
C ASP A 137 17.76 -0.02 -23.23
N ASP A 138 18.38 0.40 -22.14
CA ASP A 138 17.85 0.18 -20.78
C ASP A 138 16.49 0.85 -20.54
N GLY A 139 16.11 1.83 -21.34
CA GLY A 139 14.79 2.46 -21.28
C GLY A 139 13.64 1.52 -21.68
N ALA A 140 13.92 0.56 -22.55
CA ALA A 140 12.93 -0.42 -23.00
C ALA A 140 12.41 -1.30 -21.86
N ILE A 141 13.24 -1.63 -20.86
CA ILE A 141 12.79 -2.40 -19.70
C ILE A 141 11.81 -1.62 -18.85
N ASN A 142 11.98 -0.31 -18.70
CA ASN A 142 11.03 0.54 -17.97
C ASN A 142 9.67 0.59 -18.65
N PHE A 143 9.63 0.57 -19.97
CA PHE A 143 8.41 0.44 -20.74
C PHE A 143 7.70 -0.89 -20.46
N LEU A 144 8.42 -1.99 -20.46
CA LEU A 144 7.89 -3.33 -20.16
C LEU A 144 7.39 -3.42 -18.71
N VAL A 145 8.10 -2.84 -17.74
CA VAL A 145 7.63 -2.70 -16.35
C VAL A 145 6.29 -1.99 -16.31
N GLY A 146 6.13 -0.89 -17.04
CA GLY A 146 4.87 -0.16 -17.16
C GLY A 146 3.72 -1.02 -17.70
N GLN A 147 3.99 -1.87 -18.70
CA GLN A 147 3.01 -2.81 -19.26
C GLN A 147 2.57 -3.86 -18.23
N VAL A 148 3.51 -4.45 -17.50
CA VAL A 148 3.22 -5.41 -16.43
C VAL A 148 2.41 -4.75 -15.32
N MET A 149 2.78 -3.55 -14.92
CA MET A 149 2.04 -2.79 -13.90
C MET A 149 0.59 -2.51 -14.32
N GLN A 150 0.34 -2.22 -15.61
CA GLN A 150 -1.01 -2.08 -16.13
C GLN A 150 -1.80 -3.38 -16.08
N LYS A 151 -1.18 -4.50 -16.48
CA LYS A 151 -1.82 -5.82 -16.50
C LYS A 151 -2.18 -6.32 -15.10
N THR A 152 -1.36 -5.98 -14.11
CA THR A 152 -1.59 -6.34 -12.69
C THR A 152 -2.40 -5.28 -11.92
N GLY A 153 -2.90 -4.25 -12.59
CA GLY A 153 -3.67 -3.17 -11.96
C GLY A 153 -2.90 -2.37 -10.90
N GLY A 154 -1.56 -2.36 -10.98
CA GLY A 154 -0.69 -1.71 -10.01
C GLY A 154 -0.44 -2.53 -8.73
N SER A 155 -0.89 -3.79 -8.68
CA SER A 155 -0.74 -4.67 -7.51
C SER A 155 0.64 -5.36 -7.42
N ALA A 156 1.42 -5.39 -8.51
CA ALA A 156 2.78 -5.91 -8.51
C ALA A 156 3.79 -4.87 -7.97
N ASP A 157 4.89 -5.35 -7.38
CA ASP A 157 6.02 -4.49 -7.01
C ASP A 157 6.89 -4.18 -8.23
N PRO A 158 7.15 -2.89 -8.56
CA PRO A 158 7.96 -2.53 -9.74
C PRO A 158 9.39 -3.08 -9.71
N GLY A 159 9.98 -3.21 -8.52
CA GLY A 159 11.33 -3.77 -8.34
C GLY A 159 11.37 -5.25 -8.69
N ASP A 160 10.39 -6.02 -8.20
CA ASP A 160 10.26 -7.45 -8.50
C ASP A 160 9.95 -7.68 -9.98
N VAL A 161 9.08 -6.86 -10.56
CA VAL A 161 8.77 -6.89 -12.02
C VAL A 161 10.02 -6.63 -12.86
N ASN A 162 10.83 -5.64 -12.50
CA ASN A 162 12.08 -5.33 -13.19
C ASN A 162 13.06 -6.52 -13.14
N GLN A 163 13.18 -7.15 -11.97
CA GLN A 163 14.04 -8.33 -11.81
C GLN A 163 13.55 -9.51 -12.67
N LEU A 164 12.25 -9.82 -12.62
CA LEU A 164 11.66 -10.90 -13.41
C LEU A 164 11.82 -10.66 -14.91
N LEU A 165 11.60 -9.43 -15.39
CA LEU A 165 11.81 -9.06 -16.78
C LEU A 165 13.27 -9.28 -17.21
N ARG A 166 14.24 -8.89 -16.38
CA ARG A 166 15.66 -9.13 -16.68
C ARG A 166 15.98 -10.63 -16.76
N GLU A 167 15.48 -11.41 -15.81
CA GLU A 167 15.67 -12.87 -15.79
C GLU A 167 15.10 -13.54 -17.04
N GLU A 168 13.89 -13.15 -17.47
CA GLU A 168 13.26 -13.69 -18.69
C GLU A 168 13.95 -13.23 -19.99
N LEU A 169 14.42 -11.99 -20.06
CA LEU A 169 15.08 -11.45 -21.24
C LEU A 169 16.53 -11.89 -21.38
N GLU A 170 17.22 -12.19 -20.29
CA GLU A 170 18.62 -12.64 -20.25
C GLU A 170 18.76 -14.17 -20.22
N GLY A 171 17.69 -14.86 -19.89
CA GLY A 171 17.63 -16.34 -19.86
C GLY A 171 17.48 -16.95 -21.20
#